data_e1303b3676a19c87a84bc13315f686e9
#
_entry.id   e1303b3676a19c87a84bc13315f686e9
#
_cell.length_a   1.000
_cell.length_b   1.000
_cell.length_c   1.000
_cell.angle_alpha   90.00
_cell.angle_beta   90.00
_cell.angle_gamma   90.00
#
_symmetry.space_group_name_H-M   'P 1'
#
loop_
_entity.id
_entity.type
_entity.pdbx_description
1 polymer ?
#
loop_
_entity_poly.entity_id
_entity_poly.type
_entity_poly.pdbx_seq_one_letter_code
_entity_poly.pdbx_strand_id
1 'polypeptide(L)'
;MILLGLIMATTGCYAQLTLQECRQKAHDNYPLIKQYDLVERLRDYNIANASTANLPQVSVTGLATYHTDMIKGNIASAVDTKNHLYGGMLQVSQSVYDGGAVSSRKKITNADANVSSEQLNVSMYDVNSRVDQMFFGTLLLDEQIKQNKLLQEDLALSRKNIDAMMKNGIANQSDIDAIKVEQLNAEQQMKSMIEQRHSYIMMLGIFIDEKIDD
;
A
#
# COMPACT_ATOMS: atom_id res chain seq x y z
N MET A 1 24.04 5.70 58.61
CA MET A 1 23.13 5.12 57.60
C MET A 1 22.90 6.20 56.57
N ILE A 2 23.66 6.18 55.49
CA ILE A 2 23.63 7.21 54.43
C ILE A 2 22.85 6.60 53.27
N LEU A 3 21.65 7.12 53.03
CA LEU A 3 20.78 6.71 51.92
C LEU A 3 21.21 7.45 50.66
N LEU A 4 21.94 6.78 49.79
CA LEU A 4 22.38 7.31 48.48
C LEU A 4 21.24 7.22 47.52
N GLY A 5 20.50 8.31 47.30
CA GLY A 5 19.44 8.40 46.28
C GLY A 5 20.04 8.40 44.88
N LEU A 6 19.86 7.31 44.16
CA LEU A 6 20.20 7.16 42.74
C LEU A 6 19.17 7.94 41.91
N ILE A 7 19.51 9.17 41.52
CA ILE A 7 18.73 9.94 40.55
C ILE A 7 18.99 9.32 39.17
N MET A 8 18.08 8.52 38.71
CA MET A 8 18.00 8.10 37.29
C MET A 8 17.63 9.33 36.46
N ALA A 9 18.63 10.00 35.90
CA ALA A 9 18.43 10.99 34.86
C ALA A 9 17.97 10.23 33.61
N THR A 10 16.66 10.23 33.38
CA THR A 10 16.10 9.85 32.05
C THR A 10 16.49 10.95 31.08
N THR A 11 17.67 10.83 30.47
CA THR A 11 17.98 11.57 29.26
C THR A 11 16.98 11.10 28.20
N GLY A 12 16.01 11.94 27.89
CA GLY A 12 15.15 11.77 26.73
C GLY A 12 16.06 11.69 25.51
N CYS A 13 16.36 10.47 25.07
CA CYS A 13 16.96 10.23 23.79
C CYS A 13 15.88 10.60 22.78
N TYR A 14 15.96 11.78 22.19
CA TYR A 14 15.24 12.08 20.97
C TYR A 14 15.80 11.11 19.93
N ALA A 15 15.12 9.99 19.77
CA ALA A 15 15.48 9.01 18.77
C ALA A 15 15.29 9.68 17.41
N GLN A 16 16.39 10.11 16.79
CA GLN A 16 16.35 10.52 15.39
C GLN A 16 15.87 9.31 14.60
N LEU A 17 14.73 9.46 13.97
CA LEU A 17 14.14 8.42 13.15
C LEU A 17 15.14 8.03 12.04
N THR A 18 15.63 6.80 12.08
CA THR A 18 16.57 6.32 11.07
C THR A 18 15.82 5.80 9.85
N LEU A 19 16.47 5.84 8.69
CA LEU A 19 15.89 5.27 7.46
C LEU A 19 15.47 3.81 7.66
N GLN A 20 16.27 3.05 8.40
CA GLN A 20 15.99 1.63 8.64
C GLN A 20 14.74 1.43 9.50
N GLU A 21 14.56 2.27 10.52
CA GLU A 21 13.33 2.27 11.33
C GLU A 21 12.11 2.67 10.51
N CYS A 22 12.23 3.69 9.63
CA CYS A 22 11.15 4.07 8.73
C CYS A 22 10.74 2.91 7.82
N ARG A 23 11.70 2.21 7.21
CA ARG A 23 11.44 1.05 6.37
C ARG A 23 10.78 -0.10 7.15
N GLN A 24 11.29 -0.39 8.35
CA GLN A 24 10.75 -1.45 9.19
C GLN A 24 9.31 -1.13 9.61
N LYS A 25 9.04 0.08 10.10
CA LYS A 25 7.69 0.51 10.49
C LYS A 25 6.75 0.53 9.29
N ALA A 26 7.20 1.02 8.14
CA ALA A 26 6.40 0.99 6.91
C ALA A 26 6.09 -0.44 6.48
N HIS A 27 7.07 -1.36 6.59
CA HIS A 27 6.85 -2.78 6.33
C HIS A 27 5.79 -3.37 7.26
N ASP A 28 5.86 -3.11 8.56
CA ASP A 28 4.98 -3.73 9.56
C ASP A 28 3.55 -3.16 9.53
N ASN A 29 3.40 -1.88 9.19
CA ASN A 29 2.12 -1.17 9.23
C ASN A 29 1.39 -1.12 7.88
N TYR A 30 2.10 -1.35 6.78
CA TYR A 30 1.49 -1.22 5.46
C TYR A 30 0.46 -2.33 5.19
N PRO A 31 -0.73 -1.99 4.67
CA PRO A 31 -1.83 -2.97 4.49
C PRO A 31 -1.49 -4.19 3.65
N LEU A 32 -0.50 -4.10 2.75
CA LEU A 32 -0.05 -5.24 1.93
C LEU A 32 0.46 -6.43 2.76
N ILE A 33 0.99 -6.20 3.96
CA ILE A 33 1.46 -7.26 4.86
C ILE A 33 0.35 -8.27 5.17
N LYS A 34 -0.89 -7.80 5.34
CA LYS A 34 -2.03 -8.68 5.58
C LYS A 34 -2.37 -9.58 4.40
N GLN A 35 -1.93 -9.22 3.20
CA GLN A 35 -2.18 -10.01 2.00
C GLN A 35 -1.35 -11.28 1.95
N TYR A 36 -0.18 -11.34 2.60
CA TYR A 36 0.62 -12.57 2.69
C TYR A 36 -0.16 -13.70 3.37
N ASP A 37 -0.76 -13.43 4.53
CA ASP A 37 -1.61 -14.40 5.24
C ASP A 37 -2.82 -14.83 4.40
N LEU A 38 -3.42 -13.88 3.65
CA LEU A 38 -4.53 -14.20 2.76
C LEU A 38 -4.12 -15.09 1.58
N VAL A 39 -2.95 -14.87 0.98
CA VAL A 39 -2.42 -15.71 -0.09
C VAL A 39 -2.16 -17.13 0.42
N GLU A 40 -1.57 -17.28 1.62
CA GLU A 40 -1.34 -18.59 2.22
C GLU A 40 -2.65 -19.34 2.52
N ARG A 41 -3.60 -18.66 3.12
CA ARG A 41 -4.94 -19.25 3.39
C ARG A 41 -5.64 -19.66 2.10
N LEU A 42 -5.58 -18.80 1.07
CA LEU A 42 -6.17 -19.11 -0.23
C LEU A 42 -5.53 -20.34 -0.86
N ARG A 43 -4.20 -20.46 -0.79
CA ARG A 43 -3.47 -21.66 -1.22
C ARG A 43 -4.00 -22.91 -0.50
N ASP A 44 -4.11 -22.86 0.83
CA ASP A 44 -4.49 -24.01 1.63
C ASP A 44 -5.94 -24.42 1.34
N TYR A 45 -6.86 -23.46 1.20
CA TYR A 45 -8.24 -23.74 0.80
C TYR A 45 -8.32 -24.33 -0.62
N ASN A 46 -7.56 -23.82 -1.56
CA ASN A 46 -7.54 -24.33 -2.93
C ASN A 46 -6.94 -25.74 -3.01
N ILE A 47 -5.92 -26.06 -2.21
CA ILE A 47 -5.35 -27.41 -2.10
C ILE A 47 -6.35 -28.36 -1.46
N ALA A 48 -7.02 -27.94 -0.38
CA ALA A 48 -8.07 -28.72 0.26
C ALA A 48 -9.21 -29.00 -0.72
N ASN A 49 -9.68 -27.97 -1.43
CA ASN A 49 -10.72 -28.08 -2.44
C ASN A 49 -10.32 -29.00 -3.60
N ALA A 50 -9.09 -28.87 -4.11
CA ALA A 50 -8.59 -29.81 -5.15
C ALA A 50 -8.59 -31.28 -4.64
N SER A 51 -8.38 -31.50 -3.34
CA SER A 51 -8.40 -32.84 -2.74
C SER A 51 -9.78 -33.47 -2.73
N THR A 52 -10.85 -32.64 -2.70
CA THR A 52 -12.23 -33.15 -2.67
C THR A 52 -12.65 -33.86 -3.95
N ALA A 53 -11.93 -33.65 -5.06
CA ALA A 53 -12.18 -34.34 -6.32
C ALA A 53 -11.99 -35.89 -6.21
N ASN A 54 -11.22 -36.35 -5.22
CA ASN A 54 -11.02 -37.77 -4.94
C ASN A 54 -12.11 -38.37 -4.00
N LEU A 55 -12.99 -37.52 -3.44
CA LEU A 55 -14.08 -37.95 -2.59
C LEU A 55 -15.30 -38.35 -3.43
N PRO A 56 -16.19 -39.27 -2.89
CA PRO A 56 -17.44 -39.55 -3.55
C PRO A 56 -18.29 -38.29 -3.75
N GLN A 57 -18.67 -38.04 -4.99
CA GLN A 57 -19.55 -36.93 -5.38
C GLN A 57 -21.00 -37.45 -5.39
N VAL A 58 -21.86 -36.81 -4.60
CA VAL A 58 -23.29 -37.15 -4.52
C VAL A 58 -24.08 -36.04 -5.19
N SER A 59 -24.86 -36.39 -6.21
CA SER A 59 -25.75 -35.45 -6.86
C SER A 59 -27.19 -35.95 -6.81
N VAL A 60 -28.13 -35.05 -6.54
CA VAL A 60 -29.56 -35.29 -6.55
C VAL A 60 -30.16 -34.43 -7.64
N THR A 61 -30.82 -35.07 -8.61
CA THR A 61 -31.51 -34.39 -9.73
C THR A 61 -33.01 -34.69 -9.64
N GLY A 62 -33.82 -33.64 -9.57
CA GLY A 62 -35.27 -33.72 -9.65
C GLY A 62 -35.75 -33.18 -10.98
N LEU A 63 -36.68 -33.90 -11.63
CA LEU A 63 -37.35 -33.45 -12.82
C LEU A 63 -38.87 -33.41 -12.57
N ALA A 64 -39.48 -32.26 -12.86
CA ALA A 64 -40.93 -32.15 -12.86
C ALA A 64 -41.35 -31.56 -14.23
N THR A 65 -42.13 -32.30 -14.98
CA THR A 65 -42.61 -31.89 -16.32
C THR A 65 -44.12 -31.83 -16.30
N TYR A 66 -44.70 -30.75 -16.80
CA TYR A 66 -46.11 -30.58 -17.03
C TYR A 66 -46.37 -30.39 -18.53
N HIS A 67 -47.21 -31.25 -19.11
CA HIS A 67 -47.62 -31.15 -20.50
C HIS A 67 -49.04 -30.61 -20.59
N THR A 68 -49.23 -29.45 -21.26
CA THR A 68 -50.53 -28.77 -21.39
C THR A 68 -51.29 -29.20 -22.61
N ASP A 69 -50.64 -29.78 -23.66
CA ASP A 69 -51.29 -30.24 -24.86
C ASP A 69 -51.10 -31.71 -25.13
N MET A 70 -52.24 -32.36 -25.34
CA MET A 70 -52.28 -33.75 -25.77
C MET A 70 -51.87 -33.81 -27.23
N ILE A 71 -50.86 -34.61 -27.52
CA ILE A 71 -50.66 -35.11 -28.90
C ILE A 71 -51.86 -36.01 -29.23
N LYS A 72 -52.92 -35.41 -29.76
CA LYS A 72 -54.06 -36.14 -30.33
C LYS A 72 -53.65 -36.71 -31.68
N GLY A 73 -52.93 -37.80 -31.64
CA GLY A 73 -52.56 -38.58 -32.83
C GLY A 73 -52.77 -40.06 -32.60
N ASN A 74 -53.00 -40.80 -33.63
CA ASN A 74 -53.32 -42.26 -33.62
C ASN A 74 -52.31 -43.18 -32.97
N ILE A 75 -51.36 -42.68 -32.21
CA ILE A 75 -50.38 -43.46 -31.44
C ILE A 75 -50.70 -43.41 -29.92
N ALA A 76 -51.75 -42.65 -29.53
CA ALA A 76 -52.08 -42.38 -28.13
C ALA A 76 -52.79 -43.53 -27.39
N SER A 77 -53.05 -44.64 -28.02
CA SER A 77 -53.75 -45.78 -27.37
C SER A 77 -52.85 -46.76 -26.61
N ALA A 78 -51.54 -46.50 -26.57
CA ALA A 78 -50.60 -47.43 -25.92
C ALA A 78 -49.85 -46.86 -24.69
N VAL A 79 -49.96 -45.54 -24.39
CA VAL A 79 -49.30 -44.95 -23.25
C VAL A 79 -50.25 -44.02 -22.52
N ASP A 80 -50.59 -44.35 -21.29
CA ASP A 80 -51.34 -43.52 -20.35
C ASP A 80 -50.46 -42.31 -20.00
N THR A 81 -50.55 -41.24 -20.79
CA THR A 81 -49.79 -40.01 -20.60
C THR A 81 -50.47 -39.19 -19.52
N LYS A 82 -50.02 -39.35 -18.28
CA LYS A 82 -50.37 -38.45 -17.19
C LYS A 82 -49.81 -37.05 -17.50
N ASN A 83 -50.62 -36.03 -17.31
CA ASN A 83 -50.20 -34.63 -17.53
C ASN A 83 -49.05 -34.17 -16.66
N HIS A 84 -48.65 -34.92 -15.68
CA HIS A 84 -47.59 -34.65 -14.73
C HIS A 84 -46.60 -35.82 -14.70
N LEU A 85 -45.35 -35.53 -14.94
CA LEU A 85 -44.25 -36.47 -14.81
C LEU A 85 -43.26 -35.95 -13.77
N TYR A 86 -43.06 -36.71 -12.71
CA TYR A 86 -42.08 -36.45 -11.67
C TYR A 86 -41.03 -37.55 -11.71
N GLY A 87 -39.75 -37.13 -11.65
CA GLY A 87 -38.65 -38.06 -11.57
C GLY A 87 -37.60 -37.54 -10.59
N GLY A 88 -36.98 -38.46 -9.89
CA GLY A 88 -35.83 -38.12 -9.02
C GLY A 88 -34.72 -39.15 -9.27
N MET A 89 -33.50 -38.66 -9.33
CA MET A 89 -32.31 -39.48 -9.49
C MET A 89 -31.29 -39.11 -8.44
N LEU A 90 -30.78 -40.07 -7.69
CA LEU A 90 -29.63 -39.97 -6.86
C LEU A 90 -28.45 -40.63 -7.54
N GLN A 91 -27.40 -39.86 -7.80
CA GLN A 91 -26.20 -40.37 -8.45
C GLN A 91 -25.02 -40.18 -7.46
N VAL A 92 -24.26 -41.27 -7.26
CA VAL A 92 -22.99 -41.24 -6.54
C VAL A 92 -21.88 -41.61 -7.52
N SER A 93 -20.88 -40.78 -7.67
CA SER A 93 -19.73 -41.02 -8.50
C SER A 93 -18.44 -40.77 -7.75
N GLN A 94 -17.44 -41.60 -7.96
CA GLN A 94 -16.13 -41.44 -7.36
C GLN A 94 -15.05 -41.79 -8.39
N SER A 95 -14.07 -40.90 -8.54
CA SER A 95 -12.86 -41.18 -9.30
C SER A 95 -11.88 -41.98 -8.44
N VAL A 96 -11.58 -43.21 -8.83
CA VAL A 96 -10.61 -44.07 -8.15
C VAL A 96 -9.19 -43.76 -8.57
N TYR A 97 -9.01 -43.36 -9.82
CA TYR A 97 -7.71 -42.98 -10.38
C TYR A 97 -7.88 -41.88 -11.41
N ASP A 98 -7.18 -40.76 -11.22
CA ASP A 98 -7.28 -39.55 -12.03
C ASP A 98 -6.05 -39.30 -12.92
N GLY A 99 -5.12 -40.26 -13.00
CA GLY A 99 -3.86 -40.08 -13.74
C GLY A 99 -2.93 -39.03 -13.15
N GLY A 100 -3.14 -38.63 -11.89
CA GLY A 100 -2.33 -37.62 -11.20
C GLY A 100 -2.82 -36.17 -11.41
N ALA A 101 -4.03 -35.97 -11.96
CA ALA A 101 -4.60 -34.64 -12.22
C ALA A 101 -4.73 -33.83 -10.93
N VAL A 102 -5.25 -34.40 -9.84
CA VAL A 102 -5.35 -33.71 -8.51
C VAL A 102 -3.97 -33.36 -7.98
N SER A 103 -2.97 -34.25 -8.09
CA SER A 103 -1.61 -33.97 -7.67
C SER A 103 -0.99 -32.82 -8.45
N SER A 104 -1.15 -32.82 -9.77
CA SER A 104 -0.69 -31.75 -10.64
C SER A 104 -1.38 -30.41 -10.33
N ARG A 105 -2.69 -30.43 -10.09
CA ARG A 105 -3.46 -29.24 -9.70
C ARG A 105 -2.97 -28.62 -8.38
N LYS A 106 -2.65 -29.47 -7.37
CA LYS A 106 -2.05 -29.00 -6.12
C LYS A 106 -0.68 -28.35 -6.34
N LYS A 107 0.15 -28.91 -7.22
CA LYS A 107 1.45 -28.32 -7.58
C LYS A 107 1.29 -26.96 -8.23
N ILE A 108 0.34 -26.82 -9.16
CA ILE A 108 0.01 -25.56 -9.82
C ILE A 108 -0.45 -24.54 -8.77
N THR A 109 -1.38 -24.90 -7.89
CA THR A 109 -1.86 -24.01 -6.80
C THR A 109 -0.73 -23.52 -5.91
N ASN A 110 0.22 -24.40 -5.56
CA ASN A 110 1.39 -23.98 -4.78
C ASN A 110 2.29 -23.02 -5.57
N ALA A 111 2.51 -23.29 -6.86
CA ALA A 111 3.31 -22.40 -7.70
C ALA A 111 2.65 -21.02 -7.87
N ASP A 112 1.34 -20.97 -8.08
CA ASP A 112 0.55 -19.73 -8.19
C ASP A 112 0.60 -18.91 -6.88
N ALA A 113 0.52 -19.58 -5.72
CA ALA A 113 0.68 -18.92 -4.44
C ALA A 113 2.08 -18.33 -4.26
N ASN A 114 3.12 -19.04 -4.67
CA ASN A 114 4.48 -18.52 -4.65
C ASN A 114 4.64 -17.30 -5.56
N VAL A 115 4.10 -17.35 -6.79
CA VAL A 115 4.10 -16.19 -7.70
C VAL A 115 3.40 -15.00 -7.06
N SER A 116 2.22 -15.22 -6.46
CA SER A 116 1.47 -14.16 -5.77
C SER A 116 2.26 -13.56 -4.59
N SER A 117 2.94 -14.41 -3.82
CA SER A 117 3.81 -13.97 -2.71
C SER A 117 4.99 -13.13 -3.22
N GLU A 118 5.65 -13.56 -4.32
CA GLU A 118 6.74 -12.78 -4.91
C GLU A 118 6.26 -11.46 -5.54
N GLN A 119 5.05 -11.39 -6.07
CA GLN A 119 4.44 -10.14 -6.52
C GLN A 119 4.23 -9.17 -5.36
N LEU A 120 3.83 -9.67 -4.18
CA LEU A 120 3.75 -8.85 -2.97
C LEU A 120 5.13 -8.35 -2.54
N ASN A 121 6.17 -9.16 -2.63
CA ASN A 121 7.55 -8.75 -2.36
C ASN A 121 7.99 -7.59 -3.28
N VAL A 122 7.68 -7.68 -4.58
CA VAL A 122 7.94 -6.57 -5.51
C VAL A 122 7.17 -5.31 -5.13
N SER A 123 5.90 -5.44 -4.75
CA SER A 123 5.10 -4.29 -4.30
C SER A 123 5.64 -3.66 -3.02
N MET A 124 6.17 -4.47 -2.10
CA MET A 124 6.84 -3.99 -0.87
C MET A 124 8.16 -3.26 -1.19
N TYR A 125 8.87 -3.68 -2.24
CA TYR A 125 10.05 -2.95 -2.71
C TYR A 125 9.69 -1.53 -3.17
N ASP A 126 8.57 -1.35 -3.88
CA ASP A 126 8.07 -0.03 -4.27
C ASP A 126 7.71 0.84 -3.06
N VAL A 127 7.13 0.24 -2.01
CA VAL A 127 6.85 0.94 -0.75
C VAL A 127 8.15 1.44 -0.11
N ASN A 128 9.17 0.58 -0.01
CA ASN A 128 10.47 0.97 0.51
C ASN A 128 11.10 2.10 -0.30
N SER A 129 11.02 2.03 -1.63
CA SER A 129 11.52 3.10 -2.52
C SER A 129 10.83 4.44 -2.27
N ARG A 130 9.53 4.43 -2.01
CA ARG A 130 8.77 5.65 -1.67
C ARG A 130 9.18 6.22 -0.30
N VAL A 131 9.35 5.35 0.70
CA VAL A 131 9.85 5.73 2.02
C VAL A 131 11.22 6.40 1.90
N ASP A 132 12.12 5.81 1.11
CA ASP A 132 13.45 6.37 0.85
C ASP A 132 13.38 7.76 0.21
N GLN A 133 12.53 7.93 -0.81
CA GLN A 133 12.35 9.20 -1.48
C GLN A 133 11.86 10.29 -0.52
N MET A 134 10.91 9.97 0.36
CA MET A 134 10.39 10.91 1.34
C MET A 134 11.44 11.25 2.41
N PHE A 135 12.14 10.26 2.91
CA PHE A 135 13.19 10.43 3.92
C PHE A 135 14.33 11.29 3.40
N PHE A 136 14.91 10.93 2.25
CA PHE A 136 15.99 11.72 1.65
C PHE A 136 15.51 13.07 1.11
N GLY A 137 14.26 13.15 0.63
CA GLY A 137 13.64 14.41 0.24
C GLY A 137 13.54 15.40 1.40
N THR A 138 13.17 14.92 2.59
CA THR A 138 13.14 15.74 3.81
C THR A 138 14.53 16.24 4.16
N LEU A 139 15.55 15.36 4.19
CA LEU A 139 16.93 15.75 4.47
C LEU A 139 17.47 16.77 3.46
N LEU A 140 17.18 16.59 2.17
CA LEU A 140 17.57 17.53 1.13
C LEU A 140 16.95 18.91 1.35
N LEU A 141 15.66 18.94 1.68
CA LEU A 141 14.96 20.19 1.97
C LEU A 141 15.48 20.87 3.24
N ASP A 142 15.86 20.12 4.27
CA ASP A 142 16.51 20.67 5.46
C ASP A 142 17.81 21.43 5.09
N GLU A 143 18.64 20.84 4.23
CA GLU A 143 19.88 21.51 3.80
C GLU A 143 19.60 22.71 2.87
N GLN A 144 18.62 22.62 1.99
CA GLN A 144 18.20 23.74 1.12
C GLN A 144 17.63 24.90 1.96
N ILE A 145 16.86 24.61 2.99
CA ILE A 145 16.35 25.62 3.93
C ILE A 145 17.50 26.34 4.66
N LYS A 146 18.51 25.59 5.11
CA LYS A 146 19.72 26.18 5.72
C LYS A 146 20.46 27.08 4.73
N GLN A 147 20.67 26.64 3.48
CA GLN A 147 21.31 27.45 2.45
C GLN A 147 20.50 28.71 2.12
N ASN A 148 19.18 28.61 2.05
CA ASN A 148 18.33 29.77 1.78
C ASN A 148 18.37 30.78 2.94
N LYS A 149 18.46 30.32 4.20
CA LYS A 149 18.67 31.21 5.37
C LYS A 149 19.95 32.02 5.23
N LEU A 150 21.07 31.38 4.88
CA LEU A 150 22.32 32.08 4.62
C LEU A 150 22.21 33.10 3.49
N LEU A 151 21.52 32.72 2.40
CA LEU A 151 21.25 33.66 1.28
C LEU A 151 20.45 34.89 1.76
N GLN A 152 19.42 34.69 2.60
CA GLN A 152 18.64 35.79 3.14
C GLN A 152 19.48 36.71 4.04
N GLU A 153 20.40 36.17 4.84
CA GLU A 153 21.34 36.92 5.65
C GLU A 153 22.30 37.78 4.77
N ASP A 154 22.84 37.18 3.71
CA ASP A 154 23.71 37.88 2.73
C ASP A 154 22.96 38.99 2.00
N LEU A 155 21.72 38.75 1.58
CA LEU A 155 20.87 39.75 0.94
C LEU A 155 20.53 40.90 1.91
N ALA A 156 20.32 40.59 3.21
CA ALA A 156 20.07 41.61 4.23
C ALA A 156 21.31 42.50 4.43
N LEU A 157 22.52 41.92 4.44
CA LEU A 157 23.78 42.65 4.51
C LEU A 157 24.00 43.51 3.26
N SER A 158 23.76 42.94 2.07
CA SER A 158 23.86 43.63 0.80
C SER A 158 22.92 44.83 0.74
N ARG A 159 21.68 44.67 1.20
CA ARG A 159 20.71 45.78 1.29
C ARG A 159 21.24 46.88 2.21
N LYS A 160 21.77 46.55 3.38
CA LYS A 160 22.35 47.53 4.30
C LYS A 160 23.50 48.32 3.67
N ASN A 161 24.34 47.65 2.86
CA ASN A 161 25.44 48.30 2.13
C ASN A 161 24.93 49.25 1.04
N ILE A 162 23.92 48.82 0.26
CA ILE A 162 23.33 49.68 -0.78
C ILE A 162 22.60 50.87 -0.14
N ASP A 163 21.89 50.69 0.97
CA ASP A 163 21.30 51.81 1.72
C ASP A 163 22.34 52.83 2.17
N ALA A 164 23.53 52.40 2.58
CA ALA A 164 24.65 53.28 2.95
C ALA A 164 25.24 53.99 1.71
N MET A 165 25.39 53.28 0.58
CA MET A 165 25.84 53.86 -0.70
C MET A 165 24.86 54.89 -1.23
N MET A 166 23.55 54.64 -1.10
CA MET A 166 22.53 55.61 -1.52
C MET A 166 22.60 56.90 -0.69
N LYS A 167 22.81 56.81 0.64
CA LYS A 167 23.01 58.00 1.48
C LYS A 167 24.22 58.83 1.09
N ASN A 168 25.22 58.20 0.48
CA ASN A 168 26.43 58.88 -0.02
C ASN A 168 26.32 59.26 -1.50
N GLY A 169 25.16 59.09 -2.16
CA GLY A 169 24.91 59.45 -3.56
C GLY A 169 25.58 58.51 -4.57
N ILE A 170 26.03 57.33 -4.17
CA ILE A 170 26.75 56.36 -5.02
C ILE A 170 25.77 55.31 -5.64
N ALA A 171 24.65 54.98 -4.95
CA ALA A 171 23.62 54.09 -5.41
C ALA A 171 22.30 54.85 -5.65
N ASN A 172 21.37 54.22 -6.41
CA ASN A 172 20.07 54.77 -6.72
C ASN A 172 18.92 53.91 -6.22
N GLN A 173 17.67 54.38 -6.33
CA GLN A 173 16.48 53.67 -5.88
C GLN A 173 16.31 52.32 -6.58
N SER A 174 16.71 52.21 -7.84
CA SER A 174 16.61 50.97 -8.62
C SER A 174 17.47 49.84 -8.03
N ASP A 175 18.63 50.20 -7.44
CA ASP A 175 19.52 49.23 -6.79
C ASP A 175 18.88 48.65 -5.53
N ILE A 176 18.18 49.48 -4.74
CA ILE A 176 17.42 49.04 -3.55
C ILE A 176 16.26 48.17 -3.96
N ASP A 177 15.52 48.55 -5.00
CA ASP A 177 14.36 47.79 -5.48
C ASP A 177 14.79 46.43 -6.04
N ALA A 178 15.95 46.34 -6.73
CA ALA A 178 16.52 45.08 -7.18
C ALA A 178 16.80 44.11 -5.99
N ILE A 179 17.51 44.58 -4.99
CA ILE A 179 17.77 43.74 -3.76
C ILE A 179 16.48 43.35 -3.07
N LYS A 180 15.48 44.20 -3.01
CA LYS A 180 14.20 43.92 -2.41
C LYS A 180 13.48 42.80 -3.15
N VAL A 181 13.52 42.78 -4.49
CA VAL A 181 12.95 41.70 -5.30
C VAL A 181 13.65 40.37 -5.00
N GLU A 182 14.99 40.35 -4.90
CA GLU A 182 15.74 39.14 -4.55
C GLU A 182 15.40 38.65 -3.13
N GLN A 183 15.23 39.54 -2.15
CA GLN A 183 14.80 39.18 -0.80
C GLN A 183 13.41 38.51 -0.82
N LEU A 184 12.45 39.08 -1.56
CA LEU A 184 11.11 38.53 -1.68
C LEU A 184 11.13 37.16 -2.37
N ASN A 185 11.95 36.99 -3.41
CA ASN A 185 12.14 35.69 -4.06
C ASN A 185 12.71 34.64 -3.12
N ALA A 186 13.74 34.98 -2.33
CA ALA A 186 14.34 34.10 -1.35
C ALA A 186 13.34 33.70 -0.25
N GLU A 187 12.52 34.65 0.23
CA GLU A 187 11.44 34.37 1.19
C GLU A 187 10.37 33.44 0.62
N GLN A 188 9.97 33.67 -0.64
CA GLN A 188 8.99 32.81 -1.31
C GLN A 188 9.53 31.39 -1.47
N GLN A 189 10.80 31.24 -1.90
CA GLN A 189 11.44 29.93 -2.01
C GLN A 189 11.52 29.24 -0.65
N MET A 190 11.86 29.96 0.42
CA MET A 190 11.89 29.44 1.78
C MET A 190 10.55 28.86 2.18
N LYS A 191 9.46 29.61 1.99
CA LYS A 191 8.10 29.13 2.31
C LYS A 191 7.75 27.88 1.51
N SER A 192 8.05 27.85 0.22
CA SER A 192 7.81 26.70 -0.63
C SER A 192 8.55 25.46 -0.14
N MET A 193 9.82 25.59 0.25
CA MET A 193 10.63 24.48 0.77
C MET A 193 10.11 23.95 2.11
N ILE A 194 9.65 24.84 3.01
CA ILE A 194 9.07 24.47 4.28
C ILE A 194 7.77 23.66 4.07
N GLU A 195 6.89 24.12 3.16
CA GLU A 195 5.64 23.41 2.86
C GLU A 195 5.90 22.05 2.18
N GLN A 196 6.88 21.96 1.30
CA GLN A 196 7.29 20.70 0.68
C GLN A 196 7.86 19.74 1.73
N ARG A 197 8.70 20.23 2.66
CA ARG A 197 9.24 19.44 3.76
C ARG A 197 8.13 18.88 4.64
N HIS A 198 7.20 19.74 5.05
CA HIS A 198 6.04 19.32 5.83
C HIS A 198 5.21 18.24 5.11
N SER A 199 5.01 18.41 3.80
CA SER A 199 4.31 17.40 2.99
C SER A 199 5.03 16.05 2.96
N TYR A 200 6.36 16.03 2.85
CA TYR A 200 7.13 14.78 2.89
C TYR A 200 7.06 14.11 4.27
N ILE A 201 7.16 14.90 5.35
CA ILE A 201 7.02 14.39 6.73
C ILE A 201 5.63 13.80 6.95
N MET A 202 4.57 14.48 6.51
CA MET A 202 3.20 13.97 6.60
C MET A 202 3.02 12.66 5.82
N MET A 203 3.53 12.60 4.58
CA MET A 203 3.46 11.39 3.78
C MET A 203 4.24 10.24 4.44
N LEU A 204 5.44 10.51 4.95
CA LEU A 204 6.24 9.51 5.67
C LEU A 204 5.48 9.00 6.90
N GLY A 205 4.84 9.89 7.67
CA GLY A 205 4.01 9.54 8.83
C GLY A 205 2.85 8.59 8.46
N ILE A 206 2.23 8.79 7.28
CA ILE A 206 1.18 7.87 6.79
C ILE A 206 1.75 6.47 6.51
N PHE A 207 2.97 6.37 5.95
CA PHE A 207 3.56 5.07 5.66
C PHE A 207 3.98 4.31 6.92
N ILE A 208 4.46 5.02 7.95
CA ILE A 208 4.90 4.40 9.21
C ILE A 208 3.80 4.30 10.28
N ASP A 209 2.61 4.85 9.99
CA ASP A 209 1.46 4.97 10.92
C ASP A 209 1.81 5.69 12.23
N GLU A 210 2.66 6.71 12.13
CA GLU A 210 3.04 7.56 13.26
C GLU A 210 3.00 9.04 12.88
N LYS A 211 2.66 9.89 13.84
CA LYS A 211 2.85 11.33 13.69
C LYS A 211 4.33 11.65 13.95
N ILE A 212 4.98 12.21 12.94
CA ILE A 212 6.33 12.75 13.06
C ILE A 212 6.16 14.23 13.38
N ASP A 213 6.62 14.65 14.55
CA ASP A 213 6.67 16.06 14.90
C ASP A 213 7.77 16.75 14.10
N ASP A 214 7.49 17.98 13.64
CA ASP A 214 8.35 18.83 12.78
C ASP A 214 9.60 19.34 13.51
#